data_b76da1105c56b3b6bb648e09c5f254fc
#
_entry.id   b76da1105c56b3b6bb648e09c5f254fc
#
_cell.length_a   1.000
_cell.length_b   1.000
_cell.length_c   1.000
_cell.angle_alpha   90.00
_cell.angle_beta   90.00
_cell.angle_gamma   90.00
#
_symmetry.space_group_name_H-M   'P 1'
#
loop_
_entity.id
_entity.type
_entity.pdbx_description
1 polymer ?
#
loop_
_entity_poly.entity_id
_entity_poly.type
_entity_poly.pdbx_seq_one_letter_code
_entity_poly.pdbx_strand_id
1 'polypeptide(L)'
;MKATGIVRRIDDLGRVVIPKEIRRTLRIREGDPLEIYTEKDGEVIFKKYSPMGDLTDFAGQICESIGKNTGHIAAVCDRDTMIAAYGVQRRELMDKHCSQELEQLMESRKFYRYQPGQAKLHPTDSSERYYLGVSAPILSEGDLMGCVMLLLYLALAAMLLFAASQN
;
A
#
# COMPACT_ATOMS: atom_id res chain seq x y z
N MET A 1 22.40 -9.95 5.96
CA MET A 1 21.17 -10.54 6.58
C MET A 1 21.27 -10.50 8.10
N LYS A 2 20.13 -10.42 8.80
CA LYS A 2 20.10 -10.43 10.28
C LYS A 2 19.57 -11.79 10.75
N ALA A 3 20.35 -12.52 11.57
CA ALA A 3 19.90 -13.77 12.17
C ALA A 3 18.77 -13.52 13.18
N THR A 4 17.72 -14.34 13.13
CA THR A 4 16.60 -14.29 14.08
C THR A 4 16.84 -15.15 15.32
N GLY A 5 17.81 -16.07 15.28
CA GLY A 5 18.04 -17.06 16.32
C GLY A 5 16.97 -18.17 16.40
N ILE A 6 15.99 -18.16 15.52
CA ILE A 6 14.89 -19.11 15.51
C ILE A 6 15.25 -20.29 14.62
N VAL A 7 15.16 -21.51 15.15
CA VAL A 7 15.35 -22.76 14.40
C VAL A 7 14.01 -23.50 14.32
N ARG A 8 13.65 -23.96 13.13
CA ARG A 8 12.45 -24.77 12.87
C ARG A 8 12.82 -26.05 12.13
N ARG A 9 12.09 -27.10 12.38
CA ARG A 9 12.24 -28.37 11.65
C ARG A 9 11.24 -28.44 10.52
N ILE A 10 11.65 -29.07 9.43
CA ILE A 10 10.76 -29.44 8.33
C ILE A 10 9.95 -30.66 8.79
N ASP A 11 8.64 -30.67 8.58
CA ASP A 11 7.76 -31.77 8.90
C ASP A 11 7.81 -32.90 7.82
N ASP A 12 7.09 -33.97 8.05
CA ASP A 12 7.00 -35.12 7.14
C ASP A 12 6.35 -34.80 5.76
N LEU A 13 5.64 -33.67 5.68
CA LEU A 13 5.07 -33.16 4.44
C LEU A 13 5.95 -32.09 3.76
N GLY A 14 7.17 -31.88 4.25
CA GLY A 14 8.09 -30.89 3.68
C GLY A 14 7.77 -29.44 4.05
N ARG A 15 6.95 -29.18 5.06
CA ARG A 15 6.55 -27.83 5.47
C ARG A 15 7.43 -27.29 6.57
N VAL A 16 7.67 -25.99 6.55
CA VAL A 16 8.28 -25.24 7.65
C VAL A 16 7.33 -24.16 8.13
N VAL A 17 7.16 -24.03 9.44
CA VAL A 17 6.29 -23.02 10.04
C VAL A 17 7.08 -21.72 10.20
N ILE A 18 6.63 -20.65 9.56
CA ILE A 18 7.13 -19.29 9.79
C ILE A 18 6.53 -18.78 11.10
N PRO A 19 7.35 -18.47 12.13
CA PRO A 19 6.86 -18.04 13.43
C PRO A 19 6.01 -16.77 13.35
N LYS A 20 5.04 -16.66 14.26
CA LYS A 20 4.11 -15.52 14.32
C LYS A 20 4.84 -14.17 14.43
N GLU A 21 5.93 -14.13 15.20
CA GLU A 21 6.75 -12.93 15.40
C GLU A 21 7.39 -12.46 14.08
N ILE A 22 7.92 -13.40 13.29
CA ILE A 22 8.50 -13.11 11.96
C ILE A 22 7.38 -12.66 11.02
N ARG A 23 6.26 -13.37 10.97
CA ARG A 23 5.12 -13.00 10.13
C ARG A 23 4.61 -11.59 10.44
N ARG A 24 4.51 -11.26 11.73
CA ARG A 24 4.07 -9.93 12.17
C ARG A 24 5.08 -8.84 11.77
N THR A 25 6.37 -9.07 11.99
CA THR A 25 7.43 -8.10 11.66
C THR A 25 7.51 -7.86 10.14
N LEU A 26 7.36 -8.90 9.34
CA LEU A 26 7.42 -8.84 7.88
C LEU A 26 6.04 -8.62 7.23
N ARG A 27 5.00 -8.44 8.04
CA ARG A 27 3.61 -8.27 7.57
C ARG A 27 3.15 -9.38 6.63
N ILE A 28 3.52 -10.62 6.94
CA ILE A 28 3.08 -11.82 6.21
C ILE A 28 1.75 -12.27 6.81
N ARG A 29 0.70 -12.25 6.00
CA ARG A 29 -0.66 -12.69 6.38
C ARG A 29 -0.92 -14.10 5.91
N GLU A 30 -1.93 -14.74 6.49
CA GLU A 30 -2.44 -16.00 5.97
C GLU A 30 -2.93 -15.80 4.53
N GLY A 31 -2.56 -16.72 3.64
CA GLY A 31 -2.88 -16.64 2.21
C GLY A 31 -1.96 -15.75 1.38
N ASP A 32 -1.04 -15.00 1.98
CA ASP A 32 -0.07 -14.22 1.22
C ASP A 32 0.84 -15.16 0.40
N PRO A 33 1.01 -14.91 -0.91
CA PRO A 33 1.96 -15.66 -1.71
C PRO A 33 3.40 -15.29 -1.35
N LEU A 34 4.25 -16.29 -1.22
CA LEU A 34 5.69 -16.11 -1.01
C LEU A 34 6.44 -16.73 -2.19
N GLU A 35 7.36 -15.99 -2.75
CA GLU A 35 8.31 -16.49 -3.73
C GLU A 35 9.51 -17.09 -3.02
N ILE A 36 9.94 -18.25 -3.49
CA ILE A 36 11.03 -19.02 -2.88
C ILE A 36 12.26 -18.90 -3.76
N TYR A 37 13.33 -18.36 -3.20
CA TYR A 37 14.64 -18.27 -3.81
C TYR A 37 15.59 -19.26 -3.15
N THR A 38 16.53 -19.78 -3.92
CA THR A 38 17.60 -20.64 -3.40
C THR A 38 18.96 -20.06 -3.77
N GLU A 39 19.89 -20.09 -2.83
CA GLU A 39 21.27 -19.68 -3.03
C GLU A 39 22.20 -20.91 -3.01
N LYS A 40 23.38 -20.76 -3.61
CA LYS A 40 24.34 -21.86 -3.76
C LYS A 40 24.84 -22.44 -2.42
N ASP A 41 24.80 -21.63 -1.37
CA ASP A 41 25.26 -22.00 -0.03
C ASP A 41 24.21 -22.73 0.82
N GLY A 42 23.11 -23.17 0.20
CA GLY A 42 22.02 -23.89 0.88
C GLY A 42 21.03 -22.98 1.58
N GLU A 43 21.02 -21.71 1.26
CA GLU A 43 20.02 -20.78 1.77
C GLU A 43 18.71 -20.91 0.99
N VAL A 44 17.59 -20.89 1.72
CA VAL A 44 16.23 -20.78 1.19
C VAL A 44 15.65 -19.46 1.68
N ILE A 45 15.33 -18.59 0.75
CA ILE A 45 14.85 -17.23 1.04
C ILE A 45 13.41 -17.12 0.60
N PHE A 46 12.51 -16.74 1.51
CA PHE A 46 11.13 -16.39 1.20
C PHE A 46 11.00 -14.90 1.07
N LYS A 47 10.44 -14.45 -0.06
CA LYS A 47 10.08 -13.04 -0.28
C LYS A 47 8.59 -12.91 -0.49
N LYS A 48 7.98 -11.85 0.02
CA LYS A 48 6.59 -11.55 -0.33
C LYS A 48 6.50 -11.33 -1.83
N TYR A 49 5.59 -12.03 -2.46
CA TYR A 49 5.29 -11.85 -3.87
C TYR A 49 4.15 -10.84 -4.02
N SER A 50 4.37 -9.79 -4.80
CA SER A 50 3.35 -8.83 -5.18
C SER A 50 3.10 -8.92 -6.68
N PRO A 51 1.95 -9.45 -7.12
CA PRO A 51 1.59 -9.44 -8.54
C PRO A 51 1.53 -8.02 -9.12
N MET A 52 1.29 -7.02 -8.26
CA MET A 52 1.28 -5.60 -8.65
C MET A 52 2.69 -5.05 -8.89
N GLY A 53 3.74 -5.69 -8.37
CA GLY A 53 5.12 -5.25 -8.58
C GLY A 53 5.54 -5.22 -10.05
N ASP A 54 5.10 -6.21 -10.82
CA ASP A 54 5.35 -6.29 -12.27
C ASP A 54 4.56 -5.26 -13.08
N LEU A 55 3.54 -4.64 -12.47
CA LEU A 55 2.68 -3.63 -13.09
C LEU A 55 3.04 -2.20 -12.68
N THR A 56 4.19 -1.97 -12.04
CA THR A 56 4.57 -0.65 -11.51
C THR A 56 4.60 0.42 -12.60
N ASP A 57 5.18 0.12 -13.76
CA ASP A 57 5.24 1.07 -14.88
C ASP A 57 3.84 1.40 -15.43
N PHE A 58 2.99 0.40 -15.55
CA PHE A 58 1.61 0.56 -15.96
C PHE A 58 0.80 1.35 -14.94
N ALA A 59 0.97 1.07 -13.65
CA ALA A 59 0.36 1.83 -12.56
C ALA A 59 0.81 3.30 -12.59
N GLY A 60 2.09 3.56 -12.91
CA GLY A 60 2.62 4.91 -13.09
C GLY A 60 1.92 5.68 -14.22
N GLN A 61 1.72 5.04 -15.38
CA GLN A 61 0.99 5.63 -16.50
C GLN A 61 -0.48 5.92 -16.15
N ILE A 62 -1.13 5.03 -15.42
CA ILE A 62 -2.50 5.24 -14.92
C ILE A 62 -2.56 6.43 -13.97
N CYS A 63 -1.64 6.51 -12.99
CA CYS A 63 -1.57 7.64 -12.07
C CYS A 63 -1.37 8.96 -12.82
N GLU A 64 -0.47 8.99 -13.80
CA GLU A 64 -0.23 10.17 -14.63
C GLU A 64 -1.49 10.59 -15.41
N SER A 65 -2.16 9.64 -16.03
CA SER A 65 -3.41 9.88 -16.76
C SER A 65 -4.50 10.44 -15.87
N ILE A 66 -4.73 9.80 -14.71
CA ILE A 66 -5.74 10.26 -13.74
C ILE A 66 -5.37 11.64 -13.19
N GLY A 67 -4.12 11.84 -12.79
CA GLY A 67 -3.67 13.11 -12.22
C GLY A 67 -3.77 14.27 -13.20
N LYS A 68 -3.38 14.09 -14.46
CA LYS A 68 -3.51 15.11 -15.53
C LYS A 68 -4.97 15.46 -15.81
N ASN A 69 -5.87 14.49 -15.82
CA ASN A 69 -7.28 14.72 -16.13
C ASN A 69 -8.07 15.28 -14.95
N THR A 70 -7.70 14.97 -13.71
CA THR A 70 -8.43 15.41 -12.52
C THR A 70 -7.82 16.62 -11.82
N GLY A 71 -6.53 16.90 -12.07
CA GLY A 71 -5.77 17.91 -11.33
C GLY A 71 -5.43 17.51 -9.90
N HIS A 72 -5.67 16.25 -9.51
CA HIS A 72 -5.39 15.74 -8.18
C HIS A 72 -4.17 14.82 -8.16
N ILE A 73 -3.64 14.57 -6.97
CA ILE A 73 -2.63 13.56 -6.76
C ILE A 73 -3.28 12.20 -6.95
N ALA A 74 -2.71 11.37 -7.83
CA ALA A 74 -3.13 9.98 -8.01
C ALA A 74 -2.04 9.05 -7.49
N ALA A 75 -2.43 7.97 -6.83
CA ALA A 75 -1.51 6.97 -6.33
C ALA A 75 -2.11 5.57 -6.43
N VAL A 76 -1.23 4.59 -6.55
CA VAL A 76 -1.57 3.17 -6.54
C VAL A 76 -0.67 2.47 -5.52
N CYS A 77 -1.24 1.61 -4.71
CA CYS A 77 -0.51 0.72 -3.82
C CYS A 77 -0.84 -0.74 -4.13
N ASP A 78 0.08 -1.64 -3.79
CA ASP A 78 -0.27 -3.03 -3.57
C ASP A 78 -0.88 -3.20 -2.16
N ARG A 79 -0.92 -4.40 -1.61
CA ARG A 79 -1.49 -4.61 -0.27
C ARG A 79 -0.65 -4.02 0.87
N ASP A 80 0.63 -3.68 0.62
CA ASP A 80 1.58 -3.30 1.66
C ASP A 80 2.24 -1.95 1.44
N THR A 81 2.55 -1.60 0.17
CA THR A 81 3.37 -0.42 -0.16
C THR A 81 2.82 0.39 -1.33
N MET A 82 3.17 1.66 -1.37
CA MET A 82 2.89 2.54 -2.50
C MET A 82 3.82 2.19 -3.66
N ILE A 83 3.25 1.85 -4.82
CA ILE A 83 4.00 1.41 -6.02
C ILE A 83 4.04 2.44 -7.13
N ALA A 84 3.09 3.36 -7.17
CA ALA A 84 3.05 4.44 -8.14
C ALA A 84 2.37 5.68 -7.57
N ALA A 85 2.81 6.85 -8.01
CA ALA A 85 2.19 8.12 -7.68
C ALA A 85 2.46 9.17 -8.76
N TYR A 86 1.53 10.11 -8.92
CA TYR A 86 1.64 11.29 -9.76
C TYR A 86 1.16 12.54 -9.01
N GLY A 87 1.86 13.67 -9.21
CA GLY A 87 1.50 14.95 -8.57
C GLY A 87 2.18 15.20 -7.23
N VAL A 88 3.05 14.29 -6.77
CA VAL A 88 3.88 14.42 -5.57
C VAL A 88 5.33 14.10 -5.89
N GLN A 89 6.24 14.54 -5.02
CA GLN A 89 7.62 14.09 -5.10
C GLN A 89 7.70 12.60 -4.76
N ARG A 90 8.41 11.85 -5.60
CA ARG A 90 8.54 10.38 -5.48
C ARG A 90 8.90 9.94 -4.06
N ARG A 91 9.85 10.61 -3.41
CA ARG A 91 10.31 10.29 -2.05
C ARG A 91 9.25 10.42 -0.95
N GLU A 92 8.15 11.13 -1.22
CA GLU A 92 7.12 11.36 -0.21
C GLU A 92 6.17 10.16 -0.05
N LEU A 93 5.92 9.41 -1.11
CA LEU A 93 4.98 8.30 -1.10
C LEU A 93 5.59 6.96 -1.53
N MET A 94 6.51 6.97 -2.52
CA MET A 94 7.01 5.74 -3.11
C MET A 94 7.74 4.87 -2.09
N ASP A 95 7.50 3.55 -2.18
CA ASP A 95 8.07 2.51 -1.33
C ASP A 95 7.72 2.65 0.17
N LYS A 96 6.81 3.58 0.51
CA LYS A 96 6.27 3.72 1.86
C LYS A 96 5.19 2.66 2.12
N HIS A 97 5.16 2.16 3.35
CA HIS A 97 4.10 1.24 3.77
C HIS A 97 2.75 1.96 3.82
N CYS A 98 1.71 1.26 3.39
CA CYS A 98 0.33 1.69 3.58
C CYS A 98 0.04 1.89 5.07
N SER A 99 -0.74 2.91 5.40
CA SER A 99 -1.24 3.08 6.76
C SER A 99 -2.18 1.96 7.15
N GLN A 100 -2.35 1.74 8.44
CA GLN A 100 -3.33 0.77 8.95
C GLN A 100 -4.75 1.10 8.49
N GLU A 101 -5.09 2.38 8.41
CA GLU A 101 -6.39 2.86 7.94
C GLU A 101 -6.64 2.49 6.47
N LEU A 102 -5.64 2.70 5.61
CA LEU A 102 -5.73 2.30 4.21
C LEU A 102 -5.82 0.78 4.06
N GLU A 103 -5.07 0.02 4.85
CA GLU A 103 -5.16 -1.44 4.87
C GLU A 103 -6.58 -1.91 5.23
N GLN A 104 -7.20 -1.31 6.24
CA GLN A 104 -8.59 -1.62 6.64
C GLN A 104 -9.60 -1.27 5.54
N LEU A 105 -9.41 -0.13 4.85
CA LEU A 105 -10.24 0.23 3.71
C LEU A 105 -10.14 -0.79 2.58
N MET A 106 -8.93 -1.21 2.21
CA MET A 106 -8.72 -2.23 1.19
C MET A 106 -9.39 -3.56 1.56
N GLU A 107 -9.23 -4.01 2.80
CA GLU A 107 -9.86 -5.25 3.30
C GLU A 107 -11.40 -5.18 3.27
N SER A 108 -11.97 -3.99 3.44
CA SER A 108 -13.43 -3.80 3.31
C SER A 108 -13.94 -4.03 1.89
N ARG A 109 -13.04 -3.99 0.90
CA ARG A 109 -13.34 -4.12 -0.55
C ARG A 109 -14.39 -3.14 -1.06
N LYS A 110 -14.55 -2.00 -0.37
CA LYS A 110 -15.53 -0.96 -0.69
C LYS A 110 -14.86 0.25 -1.31
N PHE A 111 -15.59 0.93 -2.16
CA PHE A 111 -15.25 2.27 -2.61
C PHE A 111 -15.34 3.24 -1.43
N TYR A 112 -14.33 4.10 -1.28
CA TYR A 112 -14.30 5.15 -0.27
C TYR A 112 -14.32 6.53 -0.92
N ARG A 113 -15.06 7.43 -0.33
CA ARG A 113 -15.07 8.86 -0.65
C ARG A 113 -15.11 9.66 0.63
N TYR A 114 -14.14 10.57 0.80
CA TYR A 114 -14.13 11.50 1.91
C TYR A 114 -15.36 12.40 1.90
N GLN A 115 -15.93 12.62 3.06
CA GLN A 115 -17.00 13.58 3.27
C GLN A 115 -16.60 14.58 4.37
N PRO A 116 -16.91 15.88 4.20
CA PRO A 116 -16.65 16.88 5.24
C PRO A 116 -17.20 16.46 6.59
N GLY A 117 -16.39 16.63 7.65
CA GLY A 117 -16.74 16.22 9.01
C GLY A 117 -16.29 14.80 9.42
N GLN A 118 -15.85 13.99 8.47
CA GLN A 118 -15.20 12.70 8.78
C GLN A 118 -13.74 12.88 9.15
N ALA A 119 -13.19 11.89 9.86
CA ALA A 119 -11.74 11.81 10.08
C ALA A 119 -11.01 11.69 8.75
N LYS A 120 -9.92 12.43 8.59
CA LYS A 120 -9.06 12.34 7.41
C LYS A 120 -8.17 11.13 7.53
N LEU A 121 -8.22 10.26 6.54
CA LEU A 121 -7.42 9.04 6.49
C LEU A 121 -6.15 9.31 5.66
N HIS A 122 -5.00 8.93 6.19
CA HIS A 122 -3.71 9.12 5.51
C HIS A 122 -3.32 7.88 4.72
N PRO A 123 -2.68 8.03 3.54
CA PRO A 123 -2.27 6.88 2.73
C PRO A 123 -1.11 6.10 3.35
N THR A 124 -0.22 6.78 4.09
CA THR A 124 0.92 6.19 4.78
C THR A 124 1.08 6.85 6.16
N ASP A 125 1.76 6.18 7.09
CA ASP A 125 1.98 6.73 8.44
C ASP A 125 2.85 8.00 8.46
N SER A 126 3.63 8.21 7.40
CA SER A 126 4.52 9.38 7.25
C SER A 126 3.93 10.52 6.41
N SER A 127 2.73 10.36 5.87
CA SER A 127 2.12 11.30 4.92
C SER A 127 1.13 12.26 5.58
N GLU A 128 1.60 13.09 6.50
CA GLU A 128 0.73 14.06 7.20
C GLU A 128 0.14 15.15 6.28
N ARG A 129 0.76 15.37 5.12
CA ARG A 129 0.34 16.43 4.17
C ARG A 129 -0.85 16.06 3.30
N TYR A 130 -1.12 14.77 3.16
CA TYR A 130 -2.11 14.23 2.24
C TYR A 130 -3.13 13.40 2.98
N TYR A 131 -4.35 13.39 2.49
CA TYR A 131 -5.41 12.49 2.96
C TYR A 131 -6.19 11.92 1.78
N LEU A 132 -6.83 10.80 2.02
CA LEU A 132 -7.64 10.10 1.01
C LEU A 132 -8.86 10.92 0.65
N GLY A 133 -8.97 11.31 -0.62
CA GLY A 133 -10.20 11.89 -1.17
C GLY A 133 -11.14 10.80 -1.66
N VAL A 134 -10.60 9.91 -2.48
CA VAL A 134 -11.31 8.76 -3.06
C VAL A 134 -10.38 7.57 -3.08
N SER A 135 -10.90 6.39 -2.85
CA SER A 135 -10.16 5.15 -3.07
C SER A 135 -11.04 4.01 -3.56
N ALA A 136 -10.48 3.18 -4.42
CA ALA A 136 -11.13 1.99 -4.94
C ALA A 136 -10.19 0.78 -4.83
N PRO A 137 -10.65 -0.37 -4.31
CA PRO A 137 -9.85 -1.58 -4.26
C PRO A 137 -9.61 -2.13 -5.66
N ILE A 138 -8.42 -2.65 -5.90
CA ILE A 138 -8.07 -3.40 -7.11
C ILE A 138 -8.24 -4.87 -6.78
N LEU A 139 -9.16 -5.52 -7.49
CA LEU A 139 -9.48 -6.93 -7.31
C LEU A 139 -9.13 -7.70 -8.59
N SER A 140 -8.59 -8.90 -8.43
CA SER A 140 -8.36 -9.86 -9.52
C SER A 140 -8.85 -11.23 -9.07
N GLU A 141 -9.78 -11.81 -9.83
CA GLU A 141 -10.37 -13.13 -9.53
C GLU A 141 -10.91 -13.29 -8.10
N GLY A 142 -11.37 -12.17 -7.51
CA GLY A 142 -11.86 -12.13 -6.14
C GLY A 142 -10.80 -11.84 -5.09
N ASP A 143 -9.52 -11.83 -5.45
CA ASP A 143 -8.42 -11.50 -4.54
C ASP A 143 -8.13 -10.00 -4.53
N LEU A 144 -7.84 -9.48 -3.34
CA LEU A 144 -7.43 -8.10 -3.16
C LEU A 144 -5.97 -7.96 -3.58
N MET A 145 -5.74 -7.11 -4.59
CA MET A 145 -4.41 -6.84 -5.14
C MET A 145 -3.80 -5.56 -4.62
N GLY A 146 -4.62 -4.55 -4.38
CA GLY A 146 -4.18 -3.23 -3.96
C GLY A 146 -5.30 -2.22 -4.01
N CYS A 147 -4.93 -0.95 -4.19
CA CYS A 147 -5.86 0.16 -4.21
C CYS A 147 -5.37 1.27 -5.15
N VAL A 148 -6.29 1.88 -5.88
CA VAL A 148 -6.09 3.15 -6.58
C VAL A 148 -6.75 4.26 -5.79
N MET A 149 -6.10 5.43 -5.70
CA MET A 149 -6.59 6.53 -4.88
C MET A 149 -6.30 7.90 -5.47
N LEU A 150 -7.14 8.86 -5.12
CA LEU A 150 -6.89 10.29 -5.25
C LEU A 150 -6.62 10.88 -3.88
N LEU A 151 -5.58 11.69 -3.78
CA LEU A 151 -5.17 12.33 -2.53
C LEU A 151 -5.42 13.83 -2.60
N LEU A 152 -5.78 14.40 -1.45
CA LEU A 152 -6.02 15.82 -1.24
C LEU A 152 -4.96 16.40 -0.31
N TYR A 153 -4.59 17.67 -0.52
CA TYR A 153 -3.68 18.39 0.37
C TYR A 153 -4.42 18.91 1.60
N LEU A 154 -3.86 18.71 2.78
CA LEU A 154 -4.37 19.31 4.03
C LEU A 154 -4.31 20.85 4.00
N ALA A 155 -3.27 21.43 3.40
CA ALA A 155 -3.08 22.87 3.31
C ALA A 155 -4.12 23.57 2.41
N LEU A 156 -4.60 22.91 1.35
CA LEU A 156 -5.63 23.47 0.46
C LEU A 156 -7.00 23.61 1.17
N ALA A 157 -7.32 22.69 2.07
CA ALA A 157 -8.54 22.77 2.86
C ALA A 157 -8.53 24.01 3.79
N ALA A 158 -7.38 24.36 4.37
CA ALA A 158 -7.23 25.56 5.20
C ALA A 158 -7.33 26.85 4.38
N MET A 159 -6.76 26.89 3.17
CA MET A 159 -6.86 28.05 2.27
C MET A 159 -8.27 28.27 1.74
N LEU A 160 -8.99 27.21 1.39
CA LEU A 160 -10.38 27.29 0.93
C LEU A 160 -11.34 27.72 2.06
N LEU A 161 -11.11 27.25 3.29
CA LEU A 161 -11.87 27.70 4.47
C LEU A 161 -11.58 29.16 4.81
N PHE A 162 -10.32 29.60 4.67
CA PHE A 162 -9.96 31.00 4.87
C PHE A 162 -10.57 31.92 3.79
N ALA A 163 -10.53 31.49 2.53
CA ALA A 163 -11.18 32.24 1.43
C ALA A 163 -12.70 32.29 1.58
N ALA A 164 -13.33 31.22 2.07
CA ALA A 164 -14.78 31.18 2.32
C ALA A 164 -15.21 32.01 3.55
N SER A 165 -14.32 32.25 4.51
CA SER A 165 -14.57 33.08 5.69
C SER A 165 -14.42 34.59 5.43
N GLN A 166 -13.90 34.99 4.26
CA GLN A 166 -13.73 36.39 3.86
C GLN A 166 -14.91 36.91 3.01
N ASN A 167 -15.89 36.10 2.68
CA ASN A 167 -17.15 36.44 2.03
C ASN A 167 -18.34 36.35 3.01
#